data_68755730915a6c74298bf84acd629246
#
_entry.id   68755730915a6c74298bf84acd629246
#
_cell.length_a   1.000
_cell.length_b   1.000
_cell.length_c   1.000
_cell.angle_alpha   90.00
_cell.angle_beta   90.00
_cell.angle_gamma   90.00
#
_symmetry.space_group_name_H-M   'P 1'
#
loop_
_entity.id
_entity.type
_entity.pdbx_description
1 polymer ?
#
loop_
_entity_poly.entity_id
_entity_poly.type
_entity_poly.pdbx_seq_one_letter_code
_entity_poly.pdbx_strand_id
1 'polypeptide(L)'
;ELMPRSSSPTKSGRTTTGATSARPKKADPVPKAYVGDPERPPFVVRAWMGLAHGTGGIFRAFGPESLEKDQRRDGFPFLLVLLAIAGAVLEWFFINNEVARTISAYTVGGMVGRIAFVFPILLIILAAWLFRHPATVHDNGRIGIGFGLLTLAGAGFGHLAGGRPEPSEGLPVLSRAGGLFGWLVGEPVALVTEI
;
A
#
# COMPACT_ATOMS: atom_id res chain seq x y z
N GLU A 1 -5.02 30.42 -56.21
CA GLU A 1 -4.47 31.74 -56.64
C GLU A 1 -3.36 32.14 -55.68
N LEU A 2 -2.16 32.02 -56.21
CA LEU A 2 -1.00 32.92 -56.14
C LEU A 2 -0.22 33.07 -54.81
N MET A 3 0.88 32.31 -54.79
CA MET A 3 2.18 32.79 -54.20
C MET A 3 2.65 34.10 -54.87
N PRO A 4 3.54 34.93 -54.24
CA PRO A 4 4.96 34.82 -54.51
C PRO A 4 5.88 35.07 -53.29
N ARG A 5 7.00 34.29 -53.20
CA ARG A 5 8.42 34.57 -53.53
C ARG A 5 9.09 35.73 -52.77
N SER A 6 10.07 35.35 -51.93
CA SER A 6 11.52 35.51 -52.13
C SER A 6 12.11 36.91 -52.02
N SER A 7 13.03 37.07 -51.06
CA SER A 7 14.37 37.66 -51.34
C SER A 7 15.29 37.64 -50.11
N SER A 8 16.39 36.91 -50.18
CA SER A 8 17.69 37.19 -49.55
C SER A 8 18.48 38.15 -50.47
N PRO A 9 19.70 38.58 -50.17
CA PRO A 9 20.45 38.87 -48.95
C PRO A 9 21.16 40.25 -49.01
N THR A 10 21.70 40.74 -47.91
CA THR A 10 22.74 41.77 -48.01
C THR A 10 23.87 41.53 -47.01
N LYS A 11 25.01 41.21 -47.56
CA LYS A 11 26.34 41.20 -46.97
C LYS A 11 26.80 42.66 -46.82
N SER A 12 27.32 43.07 -45.69
CA SER A 12 28.47 43.95 -45.59
C SER A 12 28.81 44.30 -44.15
N GLY A 13 30.09 44.33 -43.84
CA GLY A 13 30.61 45.01 -42.65
C GLY A 13 31.61 44.21 -41.83
N ARG A 14 32.81 43.98 -42.40
CA ARG A 14 33.99 43.51 -41.68
C ARG A 14 34.59 44.72 -40.95
N THR A 15 34.51 44.71 -39.61
CA THR A 15 35.32 45.60 -38.76
C THR A 15 36.16 44.77 -37.84
N THR A 16 37.43 44.72 -38.11
CA THR A 16 38.49 44.15 -37.27
C THR A 16 38.69 45.05 -36.06
N THR A 17 38.33 44.67 -34.90
CA THR A 17 38.81 45.31 -33.68
C THR A 17 39.37 44.22 -32.78
N GLY A 18 40.64 44.37 -32.39
CA GLY A 18 41.42 43.40 -31.66
C GLY A 18 40.77 42.95 -30.36
N ALA A 19 40.43 41.70 -30.29
CA ALA A 19 40.05 41.06 -29.05
C ALA A 19 41.29 40.64 -28.31
N THR A 20 41.60 41.38 -27.25
CA THR A 20 42.56 40.98 -26.23
C THR A 20 42.04 39.68 -25.63
N SER A 21 42.79 38.59 -25.81
CA SER A 21 42.52 37.28 -25.25
C SER A 21 42.54 37.36 -23.71
N ALA A 22 41.38 37.63 -23.12
CA ALA A 22 41.21 37.45 -21.68
C ALA A 22 41.19 35.93 -21.41
N ARG A 23 42.29 35.44 -20.84
CA ARG A 23 42.43 34.08 -20.31
C ARG A 23 41.20 33.78 -19.41
N PRO A 24 40.42 32.70 -19.63
CA PRO A 24 39.30 32.37 -18.79
C PRO A 24 39.79 32.19 -17.37
N LYS A 25 39.27 32.99 -16.44
CA LYS A 25 39.52 32.91 -15.01
C LYS A 25 39.07 31.50 -14.59
N LYS A 26 40.02 30.69 -14.11
CA LYS A 26 39.76 29.37 -13.57
C LYS A 26 38.70 29.53 -12.49
N ALA A 27 37.50 29.01 -12.73
CA ALA A 27 36.44 29.06 -11.76
C ALA A 27 36.96 28.39 -10.46
N ASP A 28 36.83 29.11 -9.36
CA ASP A 28 37.15 28.55 -8.05
C ASP A 28 36.37 27.24 -7.87
N PRO A 29 36.98 26.18 -7.31
CA PRO A 29 36.31 24.92 -7.11
C PRO A 29 35.10 25.15 -6.19
N VAL A 30 33.89 24.95 -6.72
CA VAL A 30 32.67 24.97 -5.93
C VAL A 30 32.89 24.03 -4.75
N PRO A 31 32.70 24.50 -3.49
CA PRO A 31 32.85 23.64 -2.32
C PRO A 31 31.95 22.42 -2.54
N LYS A 32 32.55 21.23 -2.60
CA LYS A 32 31.78 19.98 -2.60
C LYS A 32 30.94 20.01 -1.34
N ALA A 33 29.61 20.19 -1.47
CA ALA A 33 28.70 19.99 -0.37
C ALA A 33 29.04 18.62 0.23
N TYR A 34 29.38 18.60 1.51
CA TYR A 34 29.67 17.40 2.24
C TYR A 34 28.35 16.61 2.31
N VAL A 35 28.11 15.80 1.29
CA VAL A 35 27.06 14.75 1.36
C VAL A 35 27.62 13.78 2.37
N GLY A 36 27.19 13.91 3.63
CA GLY A 36 27.52 12.95 4.67
C GLY A 36 27.22 11.56 4.09
N ASP A 37 28.14 10.62 4.32
CA ASP A 37 27.94 9.23 3.93
C ASP A 37 26.51 8.82 4.37
N PRO A 38 25.65 8.34 3.48
CA PRO A 38 24.31 7.96 3.87
C PRO A 38 24.44 6.90 4.97
N GLU A 39 24.04 7.26 6.19
CA GLU A 39 24.07 6.36 7.33
C GLU A 39 23.44 5.03 6.89
N ARG A 40 24.23 3.97 6.94
CA ARG A 40 23.76 2.63 6.55
C ARG A 40 22.60 2.26 7.46
N PRO A 41 21.42 1.97 6.92
CA PRO A 41 20.26 1.67 7.74
C PRO A 41 20.58 0.49 8.68
N PRO A 42 20.04 0.49 9.91
CA PRO A 42 20.29 -0.55 10.90
C PRO A 42 19.98 -1.94 10.34
N PHE A 43 20.67 -2.95 10.85
CA PHE A 43 20.56 -4.33 10.36
C PHE A 43 19.10 -4.82 10.24
N VAL A 44 18.25 -4.46 11.21
CA VAL A 44 16.82 -4.83 11.23
C VAL A 44 16.10 -4.29 9.99
N VAL A 45 16.34 -3.01 9.64
CA VAL A 45 15.73 -2.39 8.45
C VAL A 45 16.22 -3.06 7.16
N ARG A 46 17.52 -3.41 7.11
CA ARG A 46 18.09 -4.11 5.95
C ARG A 46 17.51 -5.52 5.79
N ALA A 47 17.37 -6.27 6.89
CA ALA A 47 16.76 -7.59 6.89
C ALA A 47 15.28 -7.51 6.47
N TRP A 48 14.52 -6.57 7.05
CA TRP A 48 13.14 -6.30 6.67
C TRP A 48 12.99 -6.01 5.18
N MET A 49 13.78 -5.07 4.65
CA MET A 49 13.72 -4.72 3.23
C MET A 49 14.18 -5.86 2.33
N GLY A 50 15.15 -6.66 2.75
CA GLY A 50 15.59 -7.85 2.02
C GLY A 50 14.48 -8.89 1.88
N LEU A 51 13.79 -9.20 2.97
CA LEU A 51 12.63 -10.11 2.97
C LEU A 51 11.47 -9.55 2.16
N ALA A 52 11.17 -8.26 2.34
CA ALA A 52 10.11 -7.57 1.59
C ALA A 52 10.35 -7.60 0.07
N HIS A 53 11.59 -7.33 -0.38
CA HIS A 53 11.95 -7.41 -1.80
C HIS A 53 11.92 -8.85 -2.33
N GLY A 54 12.36 -9.84 -1.55
CA GLY A 54 12.28 -11.25 -1.90
C GLY A 54 10.83 -11.70 -2.10
N THR A 55 9.96 -11.41 -1.13
CA THR A 55 8.52 -11.70 -1.20
C THR A 55 7.87 -10.98 -2.37
N GLY A 56 8.14 -9.67 -2.54
CA GLY A 56 7.64 -8.90 -3.67
C GLY A 56 8.11 -9.45 -5.02
N GLY A 57 9.33 -10.00 -5.09
CA GLY A 57 9.85 -10.68 -6.27
C GLY A 57 9.00 -11.88 -6.68
N ILE A 58 8.56 -12.70 -5.72
CA ILE A 58 7.69 -13.85 -5.96
C ILE A 58 6.34 -13.39 -6.54
N PHE A 59 5.69 -12.40 -5.94
CA PHE A 59 4.41 -11.90 -6.43
C PHE A 59 4.49 -11.24 -7.81
N ARG A 60 5.62 -10.60 -8.15
CA ARG A 60 5.87 -10.01 -9.48
C ARG A 60 6.25 -11.04 -10.54
N ALA A 61 6.77 -12.22 -10.17
CA ALA A 61 7.09 -13.27 -11.12
C ALA A 61 5.87 -13.79 -11.90
N PHE A 62 4.67 -13.60 -11.36
CA PHE A 62 3.41 -13.98 -12.01
C PHE A 62 2.81 -12.88 -12.91
N GLY A 63 3.57 -11.83 -13.27
CA GLY A 63 3.05 -10.73 -14.09
C GLY A 63 4.08 -10.13 -15.05
N PRO A 64 3.62 -9.49 -16.15
CA PRO A 64 4.48 -8.97 -17.22
C PRO A 64 5.22 -7.68 -16.89
N GLU A 65 4.98 -7.04 -15.73
CA GLU A 65 5.54 -5.74 -15.41
C GLU A 65 6.90 -5.83 -14.71
N SER A 66 7.92 -5.28 -15.36
CA SER A 66 9.24 -5.03 -14.77
C SER A 66 9.28 -3.65 -14.11
N LEU A 67 9.08 -3.60 -12.79
CA LEU A 67 9.23 -2.36 -12.02
C LEU A 67 10.71 -2.03 -11.80
N GLU A 68 11.08 -0.77 -12.03
CA GLU A 68 12.42 -0.25 -11.68
C GLU A 68 12.63 -0.31 -10.16
N LYS A 69 13.90 -0.53 -9.76
CA LYS A 69 14.25 -0.74 -8.34
C LYS A 69 13.83 0.43 -7.43
N ASP A 70 13.86 1.65 -7.95
CA ASP A 70 13.54 2.88 -7.21
C ASP A 70 12.03 3.05 -6.95
N GLN A 71 11.19 2.34 -7.70
CA GLN A 71 9.72 2.40 -7.57
C GLN A 71 9.16 1.35 -6.60
N ARG A 72 10.01 0.45 -6.09
CA ARG A 72 9.59 -0.67 -5.23
C ARG A 72 9.35 -0.19 -3.79
N ARG A 73 8.10 -0.18 -3.37
CA ARG A 73 7.67 0.10 -1.99
C ARG A 73 7.15 -1.17 -1.34
N ASP A 74 8.02 -2.15 -1.17
CA ASP A 74 7.63 -3.50 -0.76
C ASP A 74 7.38 -3.65 0.76
N GLY A 75 7.76 -2.67 1.58
CA GLY A 75 7.67 -2.77 3.03
C GLY A 75 6.25 -2.91 3.57
N PHE A 76 5.30 -2.13 3.06
CA PHE A 76 3.90 -2.19 3.50
C PHE A 76 3.17 -3.44 2.99
N PRO A 77 3.25 -3.81 1.70
CA PRO A 77 2.67 -5.08 1.24
C PRO A 77 3.24 -6.30 1.97
N PHE A 78 4.53 -6.28 2.30
CA PHE A 78 5.15 -7.36 3.09
C PHE A 78 4.56 -7.46 4.50
N LEU A 79 4.29 -6.34 5.16
CA LEU A 79 3.58 -6.32 6.44
C LEU A 79 2.20 -6.99 6.32
N LEU A 80 1.45 -6.72 5.24
CA LEU A 80 0.14 -7.35 5.02
C LEU A 80 0.27 -8.87 4.85
N VAL A 81 1.33 -9.36 4.18
CA VAL A 81 1.61 -10.80 4.07
C VAL A 81 1.88 -11.40 5.45
N LEU A 82 2.66 -10.74 6.29
CA LEU A 82 2.92 -11.23 7.66
C LEU A 82 1.65 -11.26 8.51
N LEU A 83 0.81 -10.23 8.41
CA LEU A 83 -0.48 -10.19 9.08
C LEU A 83 -1.42 -11.28 8.57
N ALA A 84 -1.40 -11.55 7.25
CA ALA A 84 -2.17 -12.64 6.66
C ALA A 84 -1.72 -14.00 7.17
N ILE A 85 -0.41 -14.22 7.25
CA ILE A 85 0.14 -15.48 7.81
C ILE A 85 -0.24 -15.63 9.27
N ALA A 86 -0.08 -14.58 10.09
CA ALA A 86 -0.45 -14.61 11.50
C ALA A 86 -1.95 -14.88 11.68
N GLY A 87 -2.81 -14.21 10.89
CA GLY A 87 -4.26 -14.44 10.89
C GLY A 87 -4.62 -15.86 10.48
N ALA A 88 -4.00 -16.37 9.40
CA ALA A 88 -4.23 -17.75 8.96
C ALA A 88 -3.82 -18.78 10.02
N VAL A 89 -2.71 -18.55 10.72
CA VAL A 89 -2.27 -19.43 11.81
C VAL A 89 -3.32 -19.46 12.92
N LEU A 90 -3.84 -18.30 13.34
CA LEU A 90 -4.84 -18.22 14.40
C LEU A 90 -6.20 -18.82 13.99
N GLU A 91 -6.68 -18.46 12.79
CA GLU A 91 -8.04 -18.77 12.35
C GLU A 91 -8.18 -20.17 11.72
N TRP A 92 -7.11 -20.72 11.13
CA TRP A 92 -7.20 -21.99 10.39
C TRP A 92 -6.49 -23.14 11.09
N PHE A 93 -5.26 -22.90 11.62
CA PHE A 93 -4.46 -23.98 12.22
C PHE A 93 -4.78 -24.18 13.70
N PHE A 94 -5.12 -23.11 14.40
CA PHE A 94 -5.42 -23.15 15.83
C PHE A 94 -6.91 -22.93 16.15
N ILE A 95 -7.80 -23.22 15.22
CA ILE A 95 -9.25 -23.01 15.35
C ILE A 95 -9.86 -23.66 16.59
N ASN A 96 -9.33 -24.80 17.04
CA ASN A 96 -9.78 -25.52 18.21
C ASN A 96 -9.03 -25.15 19.51
N ASN A 97 -8.04 -24.25 19.43
CA ASN A 97 -7.25 -23.83 20.57
C ASN A 97 -7.94 -22.65 21.26
N GLU A 98 -8.21 -22.80 22.57
CA GLU A 98 -8.90 -21.76 23.34
C GLU A 98 -8.11 -20.44 23.42
N VAL A 99 -6.78 -20.52 23.54
CA VAL A 99 -5.90 -19.36 23.58
C VAL A 99 -5.96 -18.61 22.24
N ALA A 100 -5.89 -19.33 21.12
CA ALA A 100 -5.95 -18.69 19.79
C ALA A 100 -7.33 -18.05 19.56
N ARG A 101 -8.41 -18.71 19.97
CA ARG A 101 -9.77 -18.14 19.90
C ARG A 101 -9.93 -16.90 20.76
N THR A 102 -9.33 -16.89 21.94
CA THR A 102 -9.32 -15.71 22.81
C THR A 102 -8.53 -14.57 22.16
N ILE A 103 -7.34 -14.85 21.64
CA ILE A 103 -6.53 -13.84 20.91
C ILE A 103 -7.33 -13.29 19.72
N SER A 104 -7.92 -14.15 18.90
CA SER A 104 -8.76 -13.72 17.77
C SER A 104 -9.92 -12.85 18.25
N ALA A 105 -10.66 -13.27 19.28
CA ALA A 105 -11.81 -12.55 19.81
C ALA A 105 -11.46 -11.13 20.33
N TYR A 106 -10.28 -10.96 20.89
CA TYR A 106 -9.81 -9.65 21.39
C TYR A 106 -8.98 -8.84 20.37
N THR A 107 -8.79 -9.36 19.16
CA THR A 107 -8.08 -8.70 18.07
C THR A 107 -8.99 -8.58 16.84
N VAL A 108 -8.60 -9.22 15.73
CA VAL A 108 -9.29 -9.11 14.43
C VAL A 108 -10.71 -9.71 14.51
N GLY A 109 -10.88 -10.87 15.16
CA GLY A 109 -12.18 -11.50 15.29
C GLY A 109 -13.20 -10.66 16.06
N GLY A 110 -12.77 -9.98 17.14
CA GLY A 110 -13.64 -9.05 17.87
C GLY A 110 -14.05 -7.81 17.07
N MET A 111 -13.25 -7.40 16.11
CA MET A 111 -13.54 -6.25 15.25
C MET A 111 -14.42 -6.60 14.04
N VAL A 112 -14.06 -7.66 13.29
CA VAL A 112 -14.73 -8.02 12.03
C VAL A 112 -15.54 -9.31 12.10
N GLY A 113 -15.57 -9.99 13.23
CA GLY A 113 -16.34 -11.21 13.46
C GLY A 113 -15.88 -12.37 12.57
N ARG A 114 -16.83 -13.09 12.03
CA ARG A 114 -16.60 -14.27 11.15
C ARG A 114 -15.77 -13.97 9.91
N ILE A 115 -15.73 -12.70 9.48
CA ILE A 115 -14.86 -12.27 8.36
C ILE A 115 -13.39 -12.49 8.69
N ALA A 116 -12.99 -12.53 9.97
CA ALA A 116 -11.63 -12.85 10.39
C ALA A 116 -11.11 -14.14 9.76
N PHE A 117 -11.97 -15.14 9.54
CA PHE A 117 -11.60 -16.40 8.88
C PHE A 117 -11.19 -16.21 7.41
N VAL A 118 -11.82 -15.28 6.70
CA VAL A 118 -11.53 -14.97 5.28
C VAL A 118 -10.48 -13.87 5.15
N PHE A 119 -10.27 -13.09 6.21
CA PHE A 119 -9.41 -11.91 6.22
C PHE A 119 -7.97 -12.19 5.76
N PRO A 120 -7.30 -13.31 6.12
CA PRO A 120 -5.99 -13.65 5.61
C PRO A 120 -5.93 -13.72 4.07
N ILE A 121 -6.95 -14.29 3.43
CA ILE A 121 -7.04 -14.37 1.97
C ILE A 121 -7.18 -12.96 1.38
N LEU A 122 -8.04 -12.14 1.96
CA LEU A 122 -8.24 -10.75 1.51
C LEU A 122 -6.95 -9.94 1.64
N LEU A 123 -6.20 -10.10 2.73
CA LEU A 123 -4.90 -9.44 2.92
C LEU A 123 -3.86 -9.90 1.89
N ILE A 124 -3.81 -11.19 1.54
CA ILE A 124 -2.89 -11.69 0.51
C ILE A 124 -3.23 -11.10 -0.86
N ILE A 125 -4.52 -11.04 -1.21
CA ILE A 125 -4.96 -10.44 -2.48
C ILE A 125 -4.57 -8.96 -2.53
N LEU A 126 -4.80 -8.22 -1.44
CA LEU A 126 -4.42 -6.80 -1.33
C LEU A 126 -2.91 -6.62 -1.41
N ALA A 127 -2.13 -7.46 -0.70
CA ALA A 127 -0.67 -7.43 -0.75
C ALA A 127 -0.15 -7.72 -2.15
N ALA A 128 -0.68 -8.75 -2.82
CA ALA A 128 -0.32 -9.11 -4.19
C ALA A 128 -0.57 -7.95 -5.16
N TRP A 129 -1.70 -7.27 -5.01
CA TRP A 129 -2.01 -6.07 -5.80
C TRP A 129 -0.99 -4.96 -5.56
N LEU A 130 -0.71 -4.62 -4.28
CA LEU A 130 0.21 -3.55 -3.91
C LEU A 130 1.66 -3.83 -4.33
N PHE A 131 2.11 -5.11 -4.31
CA PHE A 131 3.42 -5.49 -4.84
C PHE A 131 3.54 -5.25 -6.35
N ARG A 132 2.44 -5.35 -7.07
CA ARG A 132 2.41 -5.18 -8.54
C ARG A 132 2.19 -3.75 -8.97
N HIS A 133 1.54 -2.91 -8.15
CA HIS A 133 1.16 -1.53 -8.48
C HIS A 133 1.65 -0.52 -7.42
N PRO A 134 2.96 -0.43 -7.13
CA PRO A 134 3.47 0.43 -6.05
C PRO A 134 3.44 1.91 -6.39
N ALA A 135 3.40 2.28 -7.67
CA ALA A 135 3.58 3.66 -8.13
C ALA A 135 2.28 4.51 -8.10
N THR A 136 1.11 3.88 -8.03
CA THR A 136 -0.19 4.56 -8.10
C THR A 136 -0.76 4.85 -6.71
N VAL A 137 -0.17 5.80 -5.98
CA VAL A 137 -0.62 6.15 -4.60
C VAL A 137 -2.10 6.54 -4.58
N HIS A 138 -2.59 7.21 -5.63
CA HIS A 138 -3.99 7.63 -5.72
C HIS A 138 -4.95 6.44 -5.90
N ASP A 139 -4.61 5.49 -6.76
CA ASP A 139 -5.42 4.30 -6.99
C ASP A 139 -5.35 3.32 -5.80
N ASN A 140 -4.21 3.21 -5.15
CA ASN A 140 -4.05 2.39 -3.95
C ASN A 140 -4.94 2.87 -2.79
N GLY A 141 -5.15 4.19 -2.66
CA GLY A 141 -6.10 4.76 -1.71
C GLY A 141 -7.54 4.31 -1.96
N ARG A 142 -7.99 4.34 -3.22
CA ARG A 142 -9.33 3.88 -3.62
C ARG A 142 -9.53 2.39 -3.38
N ILE A 143 -8.50 1.58 -3.65
CA ILE A 143 -8.54 0.13 -3.40
C ILE A 143 -8.58 -0.15 -1.89
N GLY A 144 -7.81 0.59 -1.09
CA GLY A 144 -7.85 0.49 0.37
C GLY A 144 -9.24 0.83 0.95
N ILE A 145 -9.87 1.89 0.44
CA ILE A 145 -11.25 2.25 0.80
C ILE A 145 -12.22 1.13 0.39
N GLY A 146 -12.12 0.62 -0.85
CA GLY A 146 -12.95 -0.49 -1.33
C GLY A 146 -12.78 -1.76 -0.48
N PHE A 147 -11.55 -2.08 -0.10
CA PHE A 147 -11.25 -3.17 0.81
C PHE A 147 -11.88 -2.97 2.20
N GLY A 148 -11.79 -1.76 2.74
CA GLY A 148 -12.44 -1.40 4.01
C GLY A 148 -13.96 -1.54 3.93
N LEU A 149 -14.58 -1.02 2.87
CA LEU A 149 -16.03 -1.13 2.64
C LEU A 149 -16.48 -2.59 2.47
N LEU A 150 -15.72 -3.40 1.73
CA LEU A 150 -15.99 -4.84 1.59
C LEU A 150 -15.95 -5.54 2.94
N THR A 151 -14.95 -5.24 3.75
CA THR A 151 -14.80 -5.82 5.09
C THR A 151 -15.96 -5.39 6.00
N LEU A 152 -16.33 -4.10 5.98
CA LEU A 152 -17.47 -3.58 6.75
C LEU A 152 -18.80 -4.20 6.31
N ALA A 153 -19.04 -4.32 5.01
CA ALA A 153 -20.25 -4.94 4.48
C ALA A 153 -20.33 -6.42 4.88
N GLY A 154 -19.22 -7.14 4.77
CA GLY A 154 -19.15 -8.54 5.21
C GLY A 154 -19.37 -8.70 6.72
N ALA A 155 -18.79 -7.80 7.52
CA ALA A 155 -18.98 -7.79 8.97
C ALA A 155 -20.44 -7.46 9.34
N GLY A 156 -21.05 -6.45 8.68
CA GLY A 156 -22.47 -6.12 8.86
C GLY A 156 -23.39 -7.28 8.53
N PHE A 157 -23.15 -7.96 7.40
CA PHE A 157 -23.89 -9.16 7.03
C PHE A 157 -23.68 -10.29 8.07
N GLY A 158 -22.43 -10.48 8.52
CA GLY A 158 -22.11 -11.45 9.57
C GLY A 158 -22.83 -11.17 10.89
N HIS A 159 -23.03 -9.89 11.24
CA HIS A 159 -23.77 -9.47 12.42
C HIS A 159 -25.26 -9.83 12.30
N LEU A 160 -25.91 -9.49 11.19
CA LEU A 160 -27.31 -9.81 10.94
C LEU A 160 -27.54 -11.34 10.93
N ALA A 161 -26.70 -12.09 10.23
CA ALA A 161 -26.78 -13.54 10.16
C ALA A 161 -26.39 -14.25 11.48
N GLY A 162 -25.63 -13.57 12.34
CA GLY A 162 -25.12 -14.10 13.61
C GLY A 162 -26.03 -13.91 14.83
N GLY A 163 -27.27 -13.41 14.62
CA GLY A 163 -28.24 -13.24 15.71
C GLY A 163 -28.16 -11.90 16.42
N ARG A 164 -27.45 -10.92 15.88
CA ARG A 164 -27.38 -9.51 16.34
C ARG A 164 -26.94 -9.36 17.81
N PRO A 165 -25.79 -9.93 18.21
CA PRO A 165 -25.32 -9.81 19.60
C PRO A 165 -24.96 -8.36 19.91
N GLU A 166 -25.28 -7.92 21.12
CA GLU A 166 -24.96 -6.58 21.61
C GLU A 166 -23.49 -6.48 22.10
N PRO A 167 -22.86 -5.29 22.02
CA PRO A 167 -21.54 -5.06 22.62
C PRO A 167 -21.46 -5.34 24.13
N SER A 168 -22.57 -5.22 24.85
CA SER A 168 -22.72 -5.57 26.27
C SER A 168 -22.42 -7.04 26.58
N GLU A 169 -22.59 -7.94 25.58
CA GLU A 169 -22.32 -9.37 25.71
C GLU A 169 -20.82 -9.70 25.61
N GLY A 170 -20.00 -8.73 25.21
CA GLY A 170 -18.55 -8.82 25.12
C GLY A 170 -18.02 -9.29 23.75
N LEU A 171 -16.73 -9.00 23.53
CA LEU A 171 -16.05 -9.30 22.27
C LEU A 171 -16.06 -10.79 21.86
N PRO A 172 -15.95 -11.77 22.77
CA PRO A 172 -16.02 -13.18 22.37
C PRO A 172 -17.37 -13.58 21.77
N VAL A 173 -18.47 -12.93 22.14
CA VAL A 173 -19.79 -13.17 21.53
C VAL A 173 -19.90 -12.46 20.20
N LEU A 174 -19.48 -11.18 20.14
CA LEU A 174 -19.47 -10.41 18.90
C LEU A 174 -18.59 -11.07 17.82
N SER A 175 -17.45 -11.67 18.19
CA SER A 175 -16.54 -12.32 17.24
C SER A 175 -17.17 -13.50 16.50
N ARG A 176 -18.22 -14.12 17.09
CA ARG A 176 -18.99 -15.20 16.45
C ARG A 176 -20.04 -14.71 15.46
N ALA A 177 -20.26 -13.40 15.38
CA ALA A 177 -21.16 -12.75 14.45
C ALA A 177 -20.37 -11.79 13.52
N GLY A 178 -20.62 -10.52 13.56
CA GLY A 178 -19.96 -9.51 12.74
C GLY A 178 -18.85 -8.72 13.42
N GLY A 179 -18.57 -9.00 14.69
CA GLY A 179 -17.67 -8.18 15.49
C GLY A 179 -18.23 -6.79 15.77
N LEU A 180 -17.39 -5.92 16.32
CA LEU A 180 -17.77 -4.54 16.65
C LEU A 180 -18.15 -3.72 15.40
N PHE A 181 -17.40 -3.89 14.31
CA PHE A 181 -17.72 -3.20 13.05
C PHE A 181 -19.02 -3.73 12.43
N GLY A 182 -19.28 -5.02 12.56
CA GLY A 182 -20.53 -5.61 12.12
C GLY A 182 -21.73 -5.07 12.89
N TRP A 183 -21.62 -4.92 14.20
CA TRP A 183 -22.65 -4.27 15.00
C TRP A 183 -22.86 -2.81 14.58
N LEU A 184 -21.78 -2.03 14.44
CA LEU A 184 -21.85 -0.62 14.07
C LEU A 184 -22.57 -0.38 12.73
N VAL A 185 -22.41 -1.26 11.76
CA VAL A 185 -23.00 -1.14 10.42
C VAL A 185 -24.31 -1.92 10.32
N GLY A 186 -24.37 -3.10 10.89
CA GLY A 186 -25.51 -4.01 10.78
C GLY A 186 -26.71 -3.56 11.62
N GLU A 187 -26.50 -3.04 12.83
CA GLU A 187 -27.60 -2.63 13.68
C GLU A 187 -28.43 -1.48 13.11
N PRO A 188 -27.84 -0.37 12.59
CA PRO A 188 -28.61 0.65 11.91
C PRO A 188 -29.41 0.12 10.70
N VAL A 189 -28.82 -0.81 9.94
CA VAL A 189 -29.51 -1.42 8.80
C VAL A 189 -30.70 -2.26 9.26
N ALA A 190 -30.54 -3.05 10.31
CA ALA A 190 -31.60 -3.84 10.88
C ALA A 190 -32.78 -2.98 11.37
N LEU A 191 -32.50 -1.86 12.02
CA LEU A 191 -33.50 -0.91 12.50
C LEU A 191 -34.32 -0.28 11.34
N VAL A 192 -33.67 -0.02 10.20
CA VAL A 192 -34.35 0.57 9.03
C VAL A 192 -35.15 -0.47 8.24
N THR A 193 -34.70 -1.71 8.22
CA THR A 193 -35.32 -2.81 7.44
C THR A 193 -36.32 -3.64 8.23
N GLU A 194 -36.46 -3.36 9.55
CA GLU A 194 -37.33 -4.11 10.48
C GLU A 194 -37.06 -5.63 10.51
N ILE A 195 -35.81 -6.02 10.24
CA ILE A 195 -35.33 -7.41 10.25
C ILE A 195 -34.78 -7.80 11.62
#